data_736c600c64d82158256c0b57b280c2d9
#
_entry.id   736c600c64d82158256c0b57b280c2d9
#
_cell.length_a   1.000
_cell.length_b   1.000
_cell.length_c   1.000
_cell.angle_alpha   90.00
_cell.angle_beta   90.00
_cell.angle_gamma   90.00
#
_symmetry.space_group_name_H-M   'P 1'
#
loop_
_entity.id
_entity.type
_entity.pdbx_description
1 polymer ?
#
loop_
_entity_poly.entity_id
_entity_poly.type
_entity_poly.pdbx_seq_one_letter_code
_entity_poly.pdbx_strand_id
1 'polypeptide(L)'
;MRKSKQTGRALSIPYGVFVGMLHALGVLLLGTTFIAAMVHKEIIEEKNVGYAIMIILILGAFTGSKVSYIKIKRQKIVVSLLSGAVLYMILLSITALFFGGQYSGVGETGLLILCGSTLSTISNLNQNLTRKKPRVRMSHR
;
A
#
# COMPACT_ATOMS: atom_id res chain seq x y z
N MET A 1 2.00 37.86 10.97
CA MET A 1 1.02 37.00 10.26
C MET A 1 1.68 35.87 9.45
N ARG A 2 2.29 34.87 10.10
CA ARG A 2 2.97 33.74 9.41
C ARG A 2 2.58 32.35 9.95
N LYS A 3 1.48 32.24 10.70
CA LYS A 3 1.05 30.97 11.36
C LYS A 3 0.04 30.10 10.58
N SER A 4 -0.53 30.58 9.47
CA SER A 4 -1.58 29.82 8.76
C SER A 4 -1.07 28.79 7.74
N LYS A 5 0.23 28.82 7.39
CA LYS A 5 0.80 27.86 6.41
C LYS A 5 1.25 26.52 6.99
N GLN A 6 1.39 26.41 8.32
CA GLN A 6 1.82 25.14 8.93
C GLN A 6 0.68 24.16 9.18
N THR A 7 -0.53 24.64 9.44
CA THR A 7 -1.71 23.80 9.67
C THR A 7 -2.14 23.04 8.41
N GLY A 8 -2.03 23.66 7.25
CA GLY A 8 -2.33 22.99 5.96
C GLY A 8 -1.31 21.91 5.55
N ARG A 9 -0.09 21.93 6.14
CA ARG A 9 0.96 20.93 5.88
C ARG A 9 0.81 19.67 6.73
N ALA A 10 0.34 19.79 7.96
CA ALA A 10 0.13 18.67 8.87
C ALA A 10 -1.09 17.84 8.49
N LEU A 11 -2.10 18.44 7.87
CA LEU A 11 -3.31 17.76 7.41
C LEU A 11 -3.10 16.92 6.14
N SER A 12 -2.10 17.21 5.32
CA SER A 12 -1.87 16.51 4.05
C SER A 12 -1.27 15.11 4.22
N ILE A 13 -0.46 14.89 5.27
CA ILE A 13 0.20 13.60 5.53
C ILE A 13 -0.81 12.55 6.01
N PRO A 14 -1.59 12.78 7.10
CA PRO A 14 -2.57 11.80 7.57
C PRO A 14 -3.67 11.53 6.52
N TYR A 15 -4.08 12.54 5.76
CA TYR A 15 -5.05 12.35 4.68
C TYR A 15 -4.53 11.42 3.59
N GLY A 16 -3.28 11.58 3.14
CA GLY A 16 -2.69 10.70 2.13
C GLY A 16 -2.53 9.26 2.62
N VAL A 17 -2.12 9.07 3.88
CA VAL A 17 -2.04 7.75 4.51
C VAL A 17 -3.42 7.11 4.60
N PHE A 18 -4.42 7.87 5.04
CA PHE A 18 -5.79 7.38 5.17
C PHE A 18 -6.39 6.94 3.83
N VAL A 19 -6.24 7.74 2.78
CA VAL A 19 -6.73 7.40 1.43
C VAL A 19 -6.01 6.17 0.88
N GLY A 20 -4.69 6.06 1.05
CA GLY A 20 -3.93 4.88 0.62
C GLY A 20 -4.33 3.62 1.38
N MET A 21 -4.56 3.73 2.68
CA MET A 21 -5.03 2.64 3.52
C MET A 21 -6.44 2.17 3.11
N LEU A 22 -7.37 3.11 2.89
CA LEU A 22 -8.72 2.77 2.44
C LEU A 22 -8.70 2.05 1.08
N HIS A 23 -7.82 2.50 0.18
CA HIS A 23 -7.62 1.84 -1.11
C HIS A 23 -7.03 0.43 -0.95
N ALA A 24 -6.02 0.25 -0.10
CA ALA A 24 -5.45 -1.06 0.19
C ALA A 24 -6.48 -2.04 0.75
N LEU A 25 -7.29 -1.59 1.72
CA LEU A 25 -8.38 -2.40 2.28
C LEU A 25 -9.41 -2.78 1.20
N GLY A 26 -9.78 -1.83 0.32
CA GLY A 26 -10.68 -2.12 -0.81
C GLY A 26 -10.12 -3.22 -1.73
N VAL A 27 -8.84 -3.14 -2.07
CA VAL A 27 -8.16 -4.17 -2.89
C VAL A 27 -8.12 -5.51 -2.18
N LEU A 28 -7.84 -5.54 -0.87
CA LEU A 28 -7.84 -6.76 -0.07
C LEU A 28 -9.23 -7.40 -0.02
N LEU A 29 -10.28 -6.63 0.23
CA LEU A 29 -11.66 -7.12 0.28
C LEU A 29 -12.10 -7.70 -1.08
N LEU A 30 -11.85 -6.98 -2.17
CA LEU A 30 -12.19 -7.45 -3.51
C LEU A 30 -11.39 -8.70 -3.88
N GLY A 31 -10.09 -8.71 -3.57
CA GLY A 31 -9.21 -9.83 -3.85
C GLY A 31 -9.58 -11.09 -3.07
N THR A 32 -9.87 -10.98 -1.78
CA THR A 32 -10.29 -12.11 -0.95
C THR A 32 -11.65 -12.64 -1.36
N THR A 33 -12.60 -11.75 -1.73
CA THR A 33 -13.90 -12.16 -2.28
C THR A 33 -13.74 -12.93 -3.59
N PHE A 34 -12.83 -12.46 -4.45
CA PHE A 34 -12.54 -13.15 -5.73
C PHE A 34 -11.94 -14.53 -5.50
N ILE A 35 -10.95 -14.67 -4.57
CA ILE A 35 -10.41 -15.99 -4.23
C ILE A 35 -11.50 -16.89 -3.65
N ALA A 36 -12.33 -16.41 -2.74
CA ALA A 36 -13.41 -17.19 -2.15
C ALA A 36 -14.37 -17.73 -3.24
N ALA A 37 -14.69 -16.91 -4.24
CA ALA A 37 -15.50 -17.34 -5.38
C ALA A 37 -14.80 -18.42 -6.23
N MET A 38 -13.47 -18.32 -6.42
CA MET A 38 -12.69 -19.30 -7.17
C MET A 38 -12.57 -20.65 -6.42
N VAL A 39 -12.42 -20.60 -5.10
CA VAL A 39 -12.42 -21.80 -4.24
C VAL A 39 -13.79 -22.47 -4.27
N HIS A 40 -14.86 -21.71 -4.19
CA HIS A 40 -16.23 -22.24 -4.26
C HIS A 40 -16.54 -22.93 -5.60
N LYS A 41 -15.90 -22.49 -6.68
CA LYS A 41 -16.00 -23.13 -8.01
C LYS A 41 -14.97 -24.26 -8.23
N GLU A 42 -14.27 -24.69 -7.19
CA GLU A 42 -13.22 -25.73 -7.26
C GLU A 42 -12.07 -25.44 -8.24
N ILE A 43 -11.91 -24.15 -8.65
CA ILE A 43 -10.84 -23.73 -9.56
C ILE A 43 -9.49 -23.69 -8.83
N ILE A 44 -9.50 -23.33 -7.55
CA ILE A 44 -8.31 -23.28 -6.68
C ILE A 44 -8.51 -24.32 -5.59
N GLU A 45 -7.55 -25.23 -5.44
CA GLU A 45 -7.51 -26.16 -4.34
C GLU A 45 -7.27 -25.44 -3.02
N GLU A 46 -7.91 -25.87 -1.92
CA GLU A 46 -7.80 -25.26 -0.60
C GLU A 46 -6.36 -25.10 -0.12
N LYS A 47 -5.47 -26.02 -0.45
CA LYS A 47 -4.05 -25.96 -0.10
C LYS A 47 -3.31 -24.76 -0.71
N ASN A 48 -3.81 -24.23 -1.84
CA ASN A 48 -3.20 -23.12 -2.58
C ASN A 48 -3.78 -21.74 -2.18
N VAL A 49 -4.84 -21.71 -1.37
CA VAL A 49 -5.50 -20.47 -0.92
C VAL A 49 -4.52 -19.55 -0.16
N GLY A 50 -3.63 -20.12 0.66
CA GLY A 50 -2.62 -19.36 1.40
C GLY A 50 -1.71 -18.55 0.47
N TYR A 51 -1.22 -19.16 -0.62
CA TYR A 51 -0.37 -18.45 -1.60
C TYR A 51 -1.14 -17.35 -2.33
N ALA A 52 -2.40 -17.60 -2.70
CA ALA A 52 -3.24 -16.60 -3.34
C ALA A 52 -3.49 -15.38 -2.43
N ILE A 53 -3.72 -15.60 -1.13
CA ILE A 53 -3.86 -14.53 -0.15
C ILE A 53 -2.57 -13.73 0.00
N MET A 54 -1.39 -14.38 0.02
CA MET A 54 -0.09 -13.70 0.08
C MET A 54 0.10 -12.74 -1.09
N ILE A 55 -0.25 -13.16 -2.31
CA ILE A 55 -0.19 -12.32 -3.51
C ILE A 55 -1.10 -11.11 -3.37
N ILE A 56 -2.32 -11.28 -2.89
CA ILE A 56 -3.27 -10.17 -2.69
C ILE A 56 -2.78 -9.21 -1.62
N LEU A 57 -2.17 -9.69 -0.54
CA LEU A 57 -1.55 -8.84 0.48
C LEU A 57 -0.47 -7.93 -0.10
N ILE A 58 0.43 -8.50 -0.91
CA ILE A 58 1.49 -7.73 -1.58
C ILE A 58 0.87 -6.69 -2.53
N LEU A 59 -0.12 -7.07 -3.34
CA LEU A 59 -0.80 -6.17 -4.27
C LEU A 59 -1.56 -5.06 -3.54
N GLY A 60 -2.26 -5.38 -2.45
CA GLY A 60 -2.96 -4.41 -1.61
C GLY A 60 -1.99 -3.39 -0.99
N ALA A 61 -0.89 -3.88 -0.39
CA ALA A 61 0.15 -3.02 0.17
C ALA A 61 0.83 -2.16 -0.91
N PHE A 62 1.13 -2.74 -2.08
CA PHE A 62 1.73 -2.03 -3.21
C PHE A 62 0.83 -0.90 -3.74
N THR A 63 -0.44 -1.20 -4.02
CA THR A 63 -1.40 -0.22 -4.56
C THR A 63 -1.75 0.87 -3.55
N GLY A 64 -1.97 0.52 -2.28
CA GLY A 64 -2.23 1.46 -1.21
C GLY A 64 -1.07 2.42 -0.98
N SER A 65 0.16 1.90 -0.92
CA SER A 65 1.38 2.71 -0.79
C SER A 65 1.59 3.61 -2.01
N LYS A 66 1.28 3.15 -3.22
CA LYS A 66 1.36 3.94 -4.45
C LYS A 66 0.37 5.12 -4.42
N VAL A 67 -0.85 4.89 -3.98
CA VAL A 67 -1.87 5.95 -3.85
C VAL A 67 -1.43 6.99 -2.81
N SER A 68 -0.94 6.57 -1.65
CA SER A 68 -0.38 7.46 -0.63
C SER A 68 0.77 8.30 -1.18
N TYR A 69 1.69 7.69 -1.91
CA TYR A 69 2.85 8.34 -2.52
C TYR A 69 2.45 9.44 -3.52
N ILE A 70 1.43 9.20 -4.35
CA ILE A 70 0.97 10.15 -5.38
C ILE A 70 0.28 11.37 -4.74
N LYS A 71 -0.48 11.17 -3.68
CA LYS A 71 -1.27 12.23 -3.03
C LYS A 71 -0.40 13.23 -2.26
N ILE A 72 0.83 12.87 -1.87
CA ILE A 72 1.69 13.72 -1.04
C ILE A 72 2.89 14.22 -1.84
N LYS A 73 3.13 15.55 -1.76
CA LYS A 73 4.23 16.20 -2.48
C LYS A 73 5.57 16.14 -1.74
N ARG A 74 5.57 16.00 -0.41
CA ARG A 74 6.77 15.96 0.44
C ARG A 74 6.83 14.66 1.25
N GLN A 75 8.02 14.21 1.57
CA GLN A 75 8.29 13.00 2.38
C GLN A 75 7.57 11.75 1.85
N LYS A 76 7.52 11.60 0.54
CA LYS A 76 6.77 10.56 -0.16
C LYS A 76 7.17 9.15 0.27
N ILE A 77 8.47 8.91 0.53
CA ILE A 77 9.00 7.61 0.94
C ILE A 77 8.47 7.25 2.33
N VAL A 78 8.57 8.21 3.28
CA VAL A 78 8.11 8.00 4.66
C VAL A 78 6.62 7.69 4.70
N VAL A 79 5.82 8.42 3.92
CA VAL A 79 4.36 8.22 3.87
C VAL A 79 3.98 6.90 3.22
N SER A 80 4.71 6.46 2.20
CA SER A 80 4.51 5.16 1.57
C SER A 80 4.77 4.02 2.55
N LEU A 81 5.86 4.07 3.31
CA LEU A 81 6.19 3.09 4.35
C LEU A 81 5.21 3.16 5.53
N LEU A 82 4.84 4.37 5.95
CA LEU A 82 3.88 4.58 7.03
C LEU A 82 2.50 3.99 6.67
N SER A 83 2.05 4.12 5.42
CA SER A 83 0.79 3.51 4.99
C SER A 83 0.82 1.99 5.06
N GLY A 84 1.96 1.35 4.76
CA GLY A 84 2.16 -0.08 4.95
C GLY A 84 2.12 -0.48 6.43
N ALA A 85 2.79 0.27 7.30
CA ALA A 85 2.79 0.02 8.75
C ALA A 85 1.38 0.15 9.35
N VAL A 86 0.62 1.17 8.97
CA VAL A 86 -0.77 1.37 9.42
C VAL A 86 -1.67 0.23 8.93
N LEU A 87 -1.52 -0.20 7.67
CA LEU A 87 -2.25 -1.35 7.13
C LEU A 87 -1.96 -2.61 7.95
N TYR A 88 -0.69 -2.86 8.27
CA TYR A 88 -0.28 -3.99 9.10
C TYR A 88 -0.91 -3.96 10.50
N MET A 89 -0.91 -2.79 11.15
CA MET A 89 -1.53 -2.61 12.47
C MET A 89 -3.03 -2.89 12.46
N ILE A 90 -3.74 -2.49 11.39
CA ILE A 90 -5.17 -2.77 11.24
C ILE A 90 -5.42 -4.26 11.05
N LEU A 91 -4.65 -4.92 10.18
CA LEU A 91 -4.77 -6.36 9.98
C LEU A 91 -4.50 -7.13 11.28
N LEU A 92 -3.47 -6.73 12.05
CA LEU A 92 -3.22 -7.30 13.39
C LEU A 92 -4.40 -7.09 14.33
N SER A 93 -4.97 -5.89 14.37
CA SER A 93 -6.12 -5.59 15.24
C SER A 93 -7.34 -6.44 14.87
N ILE A 94 -7.62 -6.60 13.58
CA ILE A 94 -8.70 -7.46 13.10
C ILE A 94 -8.42 -8.92 13.50
N THR A 95 -7.22 -9.41 13.27
CA THR A 95 -6.82 -10.77 13.61
C THR A 95 -6.92 -11.04 15.12
N ALA A 96 -6.47 -10.09 15.94
CA ALA A 96 -6.56 -10.21 17.40
C ALA A 96 -8.02 -10.28 17.88
N LEU A 97 -8.91 -9.48 17.28
CA LEU A 97 -10.33 -9.46 17.64
C LEU A 97 -11.08 -10.74 17.23
N PHE A 98 -10.79 -11.30 16.06
CA PHE A 98 -11.53 -12.45 15.53
C PHE A 98 -10.92 -13.81 15.91
N PHE A 99 -9.60 -13.88 16.11
CA PHE A 99 -8.88 -15.13 16.32
C PHE A 99 -8.23 -15.23 17.73
N GLY A 100 -8.56 -14.34 18.66
CA GLY A 100 -8.07 -14.40 20.04
C GLY A 100 -6.54 -14.33 20.18
N GLY A 101 -5.84 -13.74 19.19
CA GLY A 101 -4.39 -13.60 19.23
C GLY A 101 -3.57 -14.85 18.88
N GLN A 102 -4.20 -15.98 18.60
CA GLN A 102 -3.52 -17.19 18.11
C GLN A 102 -3.29 -17.10 16.59
N TYR A 103 -2.27 -16.34 16.19
CA TYR A 103 -1.90 -16.19 14.81
C TYR A 103 -0.41 -16.48 14.60
N SER A 104 -0.10 -17.61 13.97
CA SER A 104 1.28 -18.04 13.72
C SER A 104 2.01 -17.31 12.59
N GLY A 105 1.28 -16.56 11.74
CA GLY A 105 1.81 -15.88 10.55
C GLY A 105 2.04 -14.38 10.68
N VAL A 106 2.11 -13.83 11.90
CA VAL A 106 2.25 -12.36 12.14
C VAL A 106 3.50 -11.81 11.46
N GLY A 107 4.64 -12.45 11.63
CA GLY A 107 5.91 -12.02 11.04
C GLY A 107 5.91 -12.10 9.51
N GLU A 108 5.38 -13.17 8.95
CA GLU A 108 5.27 -13.37 7.50
C GLU A 108 4.39 -12.30 6.85
N THR A 109 3.22 -12.04 7.43
CA THR A 109 2.31 -10.99 6.97
C THR A 109 2.97 -9.61 7.00
N GLY A 110 3.72 -9.30 8.07
CA GLY A 110 4.47 -8.06 8.19
C GLY A 110 5.54 -7.91 7.12
N LEU A 111 6.31 -8.96 6.86
CA LEU A 111 7.33 -8.97 5.80
C LEU A 111 6.70 -8.77 4.40
N LEU A 112 5.59 -9.44 4.10
CA LEU A 112 4.90 -9.31 2.81
C LEU A 112 4.40 -7.88 2.58
N ILE A 113 3.82 -7.24 3.60
CA ILE A 113 3.36 -5.85 3.53
C ILE A 113 4.54 -4.88 3.36
N LEU A 114 5.64 -5.08 4.10
CA LEU A 114 6.85 -4.28 3.93
C LEU A 114 7.44 -4.45 2.52
N CYS A 115 7.53 -5.67 2.00
CA CYS A 115 7.96 -5.92 0.63
C CYS A 115 7.07 -5.19 -0.39
N GLY A 116 5.75 -5.27 -0.26
CA GLY A 116 4.81 -4.58 -1.14
C GLY A 116 4.97 -3.05 -1.11
N SER A 117 5.13 -2.48 0.09
CA SER A 117 5.31 -1.03 0.26
C SER A 117 6.66 -0.52 -0.24
N THR A 118 7.74 -1.29 -0.05
CA THR A 118 9.08 -0.94 -0.57
C THR A 118 9.14 -1.03 -2.08
N LEU A 119 8.57 -2.07 -2.69
CA LEU A 119 8.45 -2.21 -4.15
C LEU A 119 7.68 -1.03 -4.77
N SER A 120 6.59 -0.60 -4.12
CA SER A 120 5.83 0.59 -4.54
C SER A 120 6.71 1.84 -4.52
N THR A 121 7.49 2.04 -3.46
CA THR A 121 8.38 3.19 -3.31
C THR A 121 9.44 3.22 -4.40
N ILE A 122 10.09 2.10 -4.68
CA ILE A 122 11.13 1.97 -5.72
C ILE A 122 10.54 2.22 -7.11
N SER A 123 9.38 1.62 -7.41
CA SER A 123 8.69 1.82 -8.69
C SER A 123 8.37 3.30 -8.96
N ASN A 124 7.90 4.01 -7.93
CA ASN A 124 7.57 5.43 -8.05
C ASN A 124 8.80 6.34 -8.14
N LEU A 125 9.92 5.98 -7.49
CA LEU A 125 11.19 6.68 -7.63
C LEU A 125 11.72 6.58 -9.06
N ASN A 126 11.69 5.40 -9.65
CA ASN A 126 12.16 5.18 -11.02
C ASN A 126 11.35 5.98 -12.05
N GLN A 127 10.02 6.04 -11.89
CA GLN A 127 9.16 6.87 -12.76
C GLN A 127 9.48 8.36 -12.67
N ASN A 128 9.90 8.87 -11.52
CA ASN A 128 10.27 10.27 -11.36
C ASN A 128 11.63 10.60 -12.02
N LEU A 129 12.56 9.64 -12.05
CA LEU A 129 13.86 9.80 -12.70
C LEU A 129 13.72 9.83 -14.22
N THR A 130 12.85 9.00 -14.80
CA THR A 130 12.60 8.98 -16.26
C THR A 130 11.84 10.22 -16.74
N ARG A 131 10.97 10.82 -15.92
CA ARG A 131 10.26 12.06 -16.26
C ARG A 131 11.14 13.33 -16.23
N LYS A 132 12.29 13.28 -15.56
CA LYS A 132 13.22 14.42 -15.44
C LYS A 132 14.22 14.52 -16.59
N LYS A 133 14.13 13.73 -17.68
CA LYS A 133 14.96 13.98 -18.88
C LYS A 133 14.62 15.38 -19.42
N PRO A 134 15.60 16.33 -19.43
CA PRO A 134 15.34 17.68 -19.96
C PRO A 134 15.00 17.53 -21.43
N ARG A 135 13.86 18.11 -21.85
CA ARG A 135 13.63 18.42 -23.26
C ARG A 135 14.74 19.38 -23.68
N VAL A 136 15.72 18.86 -24.40
CA VAL A 136 16.70 19.68 -25.10
C VAL A 136 15.88 20.52 -26.06
N ARG A 137 15.72 21.80 -25.72
CA ARG A 137 15.16 22.82 -26.60
C ARG A 137 16.18 23.01 -27.69
N MET A 138 16.01 22.34 -28.85
CA MET A 138 16.71 22.73 -30.05
C MET A 138 16.27 24.16 -30.41
N SER A 139 17.12 25.14 -30.05
CA SER A 139 17.03 26.49 -30.56
C SER A 139 17.54 26.43 -31.99
N HIS A 140 16.64 26.37 -32.97
CA HIS A 140 16.97 26.73 -34.34
C HIS A 140 17.14 28.26 -34.40
N ARG A 141 18.40 28.70 -34.60
CA ARG A 141 18.71 29.99 -35.17
C ARG A 141 18.75 29.87 -36.68
#